data_202de54e9b90a5ad609ffbb805e7e228
#
_entry.id   202de54e9b90a5ad609ffbb805e7e228
#
_cell.length_a   1.000
_cell.length_b   1.000
_cell.length_c   1.000
_cell.angle_alpha   90.00
_cell.angle_beta   90.00
_cell.angle_gamma   90.00
#
_symmetry.space_group_name_H-M   'P 1'
#
loop_
_entity.id
_entity.type
_entity.pdbx_description
1 polymer ?
#
loop_
_entity_poly.entity_id
_entity_poly.type
_entity_poly.pdbx_seq_one_letter_code
_entity_poly.pdbx_strand_id
1 'polypeptide(L)'
;MRNFLSNFLERLETRIYKFHVNGNGNGNGKHPVTELPRHELRFESTPVRTAIDTHSLAKDPLDSAINSAQQYLLSEQNNSDGHWVGILEADTTLTSDYIMLMHFLGKIDHEKQGKAVNLLREHQLPDGGWNIYYGGPREISASVKAYFALKLAGYSADEPFMQKAKKCILDMGGIMKTNCFTKIYLAMFGQVDWQAVPAVPAEMILFPPGFYFSIYEMSYWSRCIVVPLSIAIDKKPHIPVGDDLLKELYLVPRDKV
;
A
#
# COMPACT_ATOMS: atom_id res chain seq x y z
N MET A 1 8.47 24.23 3.45
CA MET A 1 8.11 22.98 2.78
C MET A 1 6.83 22.33 3.35
N ARG A 2 6.66 22.22 4.70
CA ARG A 2 5.40 21.74 5.33
C ARG A 2 4.14 22.48 4.85
N ASN A 3 4.18 23.80 4.78
CA ASN A 3 3.04 24.60 4.31
C ASN A 3 2.73 24.42 2.82
N PHE A 4 3.72 24.04 2.02
CA PHE A 4 3.53 23.80 0.58
C PHE A 4 2.78 22.48 0.34
N LEU A 5 3.16 21.40 1.03
CA LEU A 5 2.49 20.10 0.91
C LEU A 5 1.06 20.13 1.47
N SER A 6 0.85 20.81 2.60
CA SER A 6 -0.50 21.01 3.15
C SER A 6 -1.38 21.79 2.17
N ASN A 7 -0.89 22.90 1.64
CA ASN A 7 -1.60 23.70 0.65
C ASN A 7 -1.78 22.97 -0.71
N PHE A 8 -0.85 22.09 -1.07
CA PHE A 8 -0.94 21.27 -2.27
C PHE A 8 -2.01 20.19 -2.14
N LEU A 9 -2.06 19.49 -1.00
CA LEU A 9 -3.10 18.49 -0.71
C LEU A 9 -4.49 19.13 -0.62
N GLU A 10 -4.60 20.28 0.03
CA GLU A 10 -5.84 21.04 0.12
C GLU A 10 -6.32 21.55 -1.26
N ARG A 11 -5.39 21.96 -2.13
CA ARG A 11 -5.69 22.33 -3.52
C ARG A 11 -6.01 21.13 -4.40
N LEU A 12 -5.42 19.96 -4.14
CA LEU A 12 -5.79 18.72 -4.83
C LEU A 12 -7.19 18.27 -4.45
N GLU A 13 -7.53 18.25 -3.16
CA GLU A 13 -8.87 17.95 -2.69
C GLU A 13 -9.91 18.91 -3.27
N THR A 14 -9.63 20.20 -3.27
CA THR A 14 -10.51 21.21 -3.83
C THR A 14 -10.66 21.10 -5.36
N ARG A 15 -9.61 20.69 -6.07
CA ARG A 15 -9.68 20.47 -7.53
C ARG A 15 -10.38 19.16 -7.89
N ILE A 16 -10.16 18.08 -7.14
CA ILE A 16 -10.86 16.80 -7.34
C ILE A 16 -12.36 17.00 -7.10
N TYR A 17 -12.74 17.75 -6.07
CA TYR A 17 -14.13 18.10 -5.81
C TYR A 17 -14.76 18.96 -6.92
N LYS A 18 -14.02 19.94 -7.45
CA LYS A 18 -14.48 20.78 -8.59
C LYS A 18 -14.58 20.01 -9.90
N PHE A 19 -13.73 19.01 -10.14
CA PHE A 19 -13.79 18.18 -11.35
C PHE A 19 -15.00 17.24 -11.36
N HIS A 20 -15.46 16.82 -10.19
CA HIS A 20 -16.69 16.02 -10.05
C HIS A 20 -17.97 16.84 -10.19
N VAL A 21 -17.92 18.14 -9.96
CA VAL A 21 -19.10 19.02 -9.98
C VAL A 21 -19.29 19.74 -11.34
N ASN A 22 -18.22 19.90 -12.14
CA ASN A 22 -18.26 20.72 -13.36
C ASN A 22 -18.15 19.94 -14.69
N GLY A 23 -18.40 18.66 -14.68
CA GLY A 23 -18.44 17.83 -15.89
C GLY A 23 -19.84 17.76 -16.51
N ASN A 24 -20.53 18.88 -16.74
CA ASN A 24 -21.52 19.02 -17.82
C ASN A 24 -22.17 20.41 -17.82
N GLY A 25 -22.09 21.09 -18.96
CA GLY A 25 -23.22 21.81 -19.53
C GLY A 25 -23.35 23.31 -19.22
N ASN A 26 -23.17 24.09 -20.23
CA ASN A 26 -23.82 25.38 -20.44
C ASN A 26 -25.32 25.29 -20.06
N GLY A 27 -25.81 26.22 -19.26
CA GLY A 27 -27.23 26.43 -19.14
C GLY A 27 -27.65 27.07 -17.81
N ASN A 28 -28.08 28.34 -17.86
CA ASN A 28 -28.85 29.01 -16.82
C ASN A 28 -30.05 28.14 -16.38
N GLY A 29 -30.13 27.81 -15.14
CA GLY A 29 -31.32 27.19 -14.57
C GLY A 29 -31.06 26.66 -13.18
N LYS A 30 -31.71 27.21 -12.17
CA LYS A 30 -31.87 26.61 -10.85
C LYS A 30 -32.54 25.26 -11.03
N HIS A 31 -31.78 24.18 -10.97
CA HIS A 31 -32.36 22.85 -10.85
C HIS A 31 -32.33 22.42 -9.39
N PRO A 32 -33.47 21.96 -8.84
CA PRO A 32 -33.49 21.31 -7.56
C PRO A 32 -32.59 20.07 -7.66
N VAL A 33 -31.91 19.75 -6.58
CA VAL A 33 -31.17 18.49 -6.42
C VAL A 33 -32.20 17.37 -6.56
N THR A 34 -32.34 16.87 -7.79
CA THR A 34 -33.08 15.66 -8.05
C THR A 34 -32.20 14.53 -7.53
N GLU A 35 -32.62 13.89 -6.43
CA GLU A 35 -32.07 12.61 -6.02
C GLU A 35 -32.03 11.73 -7.27
N LEU A 36 -30.85 11.24 -7.61
CA LEU A 36 -30.70 10.21 -8.63
C LEU A 36 -31.64 9.08 -8.26
N PRO A 37 -32.51 8.60 -9.18
CA PRO A 37 -33.34 7.47 -8.87
C PRO A 37 -32.42 6.35 -8.43
N ARG A 38 -32.61 5.89 -7.19
CA ARG A 38 -32.07 4.62 -6.76
C ARG A 38 -32.65 3.62 -7.75
N HIS A 39 -31.83 3.17 -8.69
CA HIS A 39 -32.13 1.94 -9.38
C HIS A 39 -32.22 0.89 -8.27
N GLU A 40 -33.43 0.64 -7.83
CA GLU A 40 -33.74 -0.62 -7.19
C GLU A 40 -33.39 -1.69 -8.24
N LEU A 41 -32.14 -2.17 -8.17
CA LEU A 41 -31.81 -3.45 -8.75
C LEU A 41 -32.68 -4.46 -7.96
N ARG A 42 -33.93 -4.62 -8.38
CA ARG A 42 -34.67 -5.83 -8.08
C ARG A 42 -33.87 -6.95 -8.72
N PHE A 43 -32.93 -7.49 -7.95
CA PHE A 43 -32.55 -8.87 -8.18
C PHE A 43 -33.81 -9.68 -7.93
N GLU A 44 -34.52 -10.05 -8.99
CA GLU A 44 -35.43 -11.18 -8.90
C GLU A 44 -34.55 -12.28 -8.31
N SER A 45 -34.91 -12.69 -7.11
CA SER A 45 -34.27 -13.82 -6.45
C SER A 45 -34.52 -15.01 -7.37
N THR A 46 -33.60 -15.28 -8.27
CA THR A 46 -33.53 -16.56 -8.96
C THR A 46 -33.56 -17.59 -7.84
N PRO A 47 -34.57 -18.49 -7.80
CA PRO A 47 -34.63 -19.43 -6.70
C PRO A 47 -33.28 -20.12 -6.61
N VAL A 48 -32.67 -20.01 -5.44
CA VAL A 48 -31.46 -20.75 -5.09
C VAL A 48 -31.70 -22.17 -5.54
N ARG A 49 -30.96 -22.67 -6.51
CA ARG A 49 -31.06 -24.04 -6.96
C ARG A 49 -31.00 -24.90 -5.73
N THR A 50 -32.17 -25.46 -5.37
CA THR A 50 -32.31 -26.44 -4.32
C THR A 50 -31.19 -27.45 -4.42
N ALA A 51 -30.58 -27.73 -3.29
CA ALA A 51 -29.46 -28.61 -3.10
C ALA A 51 -29.45 -29.77 -4.12
N ILE A 52 -28.37 -29.82 -4.88
CA ILE A 52 -28.03 -31.00 -5.67
C ILE A 52 -27.99 -32.16 -4.67
N ASP A 53 -28.74 -33.20 -4.95
CA ASP A 53 -28.84 -34.40 -4.11
C ASP A 53 -27.45 -35.03 -4.00
N THR A 54 -26.76 -34.72 -2.89
CA THR A 54 -25.35 -35.07 -2.66
C THR A 54 -25.17 -36.52 -2.22
N HIS A 55 -26.26 -37.31 -2.12
CA HIS A 55 -26.18 -38.68 -1.62
C HIS A 55 -25.52 -39.71 -2.55
N SER A 56 -25.24 -39.36 -3.83
CA SER A 56 -24.67 -40.30 -4.79
C SER A 56 -23.20 -40.08 -5.14
N LEU A 57 -22.53 -38.99 -4.66
CA LEU A 57 -21.21 -38.55 -5.11
C LEU A 57 -20.04 -38.77 -4.12
N ALA A 58 -20.26 -39.37 -2.96
CA ALA A 58 -19.28 -39.43 -1.90
C ALA A 58 -18.26 -40.61 -2.03
N LYS A 59 -17.72 -40.86 -3.20
CA LYS A 59 -16.66 -41.90 -3.36
C LYS A 59 -15.30 -41.34 -3.78
N ASP A 60 -15.22 -40.12 -4.26
CA ASP A 60 -13.97 -39.51 -4.68
C ASP A 60 -13.50 -38.46 -3.64
N PRO A 61 -12.24 -38.50 -3.17
CA PRO A 61 -11.68 -37.45 -2.32
C PRO A 61 -11.81 -36.03 -2.89
N LEU A 62 -11.80 -35.87 -4.23
CA LEU A 62 -11.99 -34.62 -4.92
C LEU A 62 -13.43 -34.09 -4.72
N ASP A 63 -14.43 -34.95 -4.93
CA ASP A 63 -15.83 -34.57 -4.72
C ASP A 63 -16.11 -34.18 -3.26
N SER A 64 -15.51 -34.89 -2.32
CA SER A 64 -15.58 -34.55 -0.91
C SER A 64 -14.97 -33.19 -0.59
N ALA A 65 -13.83 -32.86 -1.18
CA ALA A 65 -13.17 -31.56 -1.02
C ALA A 65 -14.02 -30.43 -1.64
N ILE A 66 -14.57 -30.64 -2.85
CA ILE A 66 -15.45 -29.69 -3.53
C ILE A 66 -16.69 -29.40 -2.68
N ASN A 67 -17.34 -30.46 -2.18
CA ASN A 67 -18.55 -30.32 -1.35
C ASN A 67 -18.24 -29.57 -0.04
N SER A 68 -17.12 -29.87 0.61
CA SER A 68 -16.72 -29.17 1.83
C SER A 68 -16.43 -27.68 1.58
N ALA A 69 -15.75 -27.34 0.50
CA ALA A 69 -15.49 -25.97 0.10
C ALA A 69 -16.78 -25.22 -0.23
N GLN A 70 -17.70 -25.86 -0.95
CA GLN A 70 -19.01 -25.29 -1.28
C GLN A 70 -19.84 -25.03 -0.02
N GLN A 71 -19.90 -25.99 0.89
CA GLN A 71 -20.62 -25.83 2.16
C GLN A 71 -20.05 -24.68 2.99
N TYR A 72 -18.73 -24.60 3.08
CA TYR A 72 -18.07 -23.50 3.77
C TYR A 72 -18.46 -22.14 3.15
N LEU A 73 -18.33 -21.97 1.83
CA LEU A 73 -18.68 -20.72 1.17
C LEU A 73 -20.16 -20.35 1.39
N LEU A 74 -21.05 -21.32 1.33
CA LEU A 74 -22.48 -21.06 1.58
C LEU A 74 -22.78 -20.72 3.04
N SER A 75 -22.01 -21.27 4.00
CA SER A 75 -22.15 -20.92 5.42
C SER A 75 -21.67 -19.50 5.75
N GLU A 76 -20.69 -19.00 5.00
CA GLU A 76 -20.14 -17.64 5.16
C GLU A 76 -20.95 -16.58 4.39
N GLN A 77 -21.92 -16.99 3.58
CA GLN A 77 -22.75 -16.07 2.82
C GLN A 77 -23.68 -15.27 3.75
N ASN A 78 -23.73 -13.95 3.57
CA ASN A 78 -24.64 -13.10 4.33
C ASN A 78 -26.11 -13.43 3.97
N ASN A 79 -26.91 -13.76 4.98
CA ASN A 79 -28.29 -14.17 4.80
C ASN A 79 -29.25 -13.03 4.39
N SER A 80 -28.85 -11.76 4.53
CA SER A 80 -29.71 -10.62 4.24
C SER A 80 -29.75 -10.23 2.77
N ASP A 81 -28.62 -10.33 2.08
CA ASP A 81 -28.43 -9.83 0.71
C ASP A 81 -27.55 -10.73 -0.17
N GLY A 82 -27.09 -11.86 0.38
CA GLY A 82 -26.39 -12.91 -0.36
C GLY A 82 -24.94 -12.61 -0.72
N HIS A 83 -24.33 -11.52 -0.20
CA HIS A 83 -22.94 -11.22 -0.47
C HIS A 83 -21.96 -12.00 0.43
N TRP A 84 -20.70 -12.05 0.05
CA TRP A 84 -19.59 -12.53 0.87
C TRP A 84 -18.69 -11.36 1.25
N VAL A 85 -18.20 -11.38 2.49
CA VAL A 85 -17.19 -10.45 2.97
C VAL A 85 -15.90 -11.21 3.19
N GLY A 86 -14.88 -10.90 2.40
CA GLY A 86 -13.52 -11.39 2.64
C GLY A 86 -12.81 -10.47 3.61
N ILE A 87 -12.22 -11.02 4.68
CA ILE A 87 -11.30 -10.28 5.53
C ILE A 87 -9.94 -10.28 4.84
N LEU A 88 -9.51 -9.12 4.39
CA LEU A 88 -8.19 -8.92 3.82
C LEU A 88 -7.29 -8.27 4.87
N GLU A 89 -6.34 -9.02 5.38
CA GLU A 89 -5.29 -8.49 6.25
C GLU A 89 -4.18 -7.89 5.38
N ALA A 90 -3.87 -6.62 5.64
CA ALA A 90 -2.77 -5.96 4.97
C ALA A 90 -1.42 -6.50 5.48
N ASP A 91 -0.44 -6.61 4.59
CA ASP A 91 0.91 -6.95 4.99
C ASP A 91 1.59 -5.82 5.80
N THR A 92 2.71 -6.14 6.43
CA THR A 92 3.42 -5.21 7.31
C THR A 92 4.01 -3.98 6.59
N THR A 93 4.05 -3.99 5.24
CA THR A 93 4.54 -2.82 4.49
C THR A 93 3.61 -1.63 4.65
N LEU A 94 2.28 -1.84 4.65
CA LEU A 94 1.30 -0.76 4.84
C LEU A 94 1.37 -0.18 6.26
N THR A 95 1.53 -1.04 7.27
CA THR A 95 1.73 -0.61 8.65
C THR A 95 3.00 0.22 8.81
N SER A 96 4.09 -0.20 8.17
CA SER A 96 5.36 0.53 8.14
C SER A 96 5.21 1.88 7.41
N ASP A 97 4.51 1.89 6.26
CA ASP A 97 4.26 3.10 5.47
C ASP A 97 3.41 4.11 6.26
N TYR A 98 2.45 3.65 7.06
CA TYR A 98 1.68 4.52 7.95
C TYR A 98 2.58 5.23 8.97
N ILE A 99 3.46 4.50 9.66
CA ILE A 99 4.40 5.09 10.62
C ILE A 99 5.30 6.12 9.92
N MET A 100 5.90 5.73 8.78
CA MET A 100 6.74 6.65 7.99
C MET A 100 5.97 7.90 7.57
N LEU A 101 4.74 7.76 7.07
CA LEU A 101 3.92 8.90 6.65
C LEU A 101 3.63 9.86 7.81
N MET A 102 3.28 9.34 8.99
CA MET A 102 3.00 10.18 10.16
C MET A 102 4.25 10.94 10.61
N HIS A 103 5.41 10.31 10.59
CA HIS A 103 6.69 10.98 10.85
C HIS A 103 7.02 12.03 9.78
N PHE A 104 6.81 11.69 8.50
CA PHE A 104 7.03 12.62 7.39
C PHE A 104 6.16 13.89 7.51
N LEU A 105 4.90 13.73 7.88
CA LEU A 105 3.96 14.84 8.08
C LEU A 105 4.17 15.58 9.41
N GLY A 106 4.92 15.01 10.36
CA GLY A 106 5.05 15.51 11.72
C GLY A 106 3.74 15.47 12.51
N LYS A 107 2.88 14.49 12.20
CA LYS A 107 1.56 14.28 12.82
C LYS A 107 1.50 12.91 13.48
N ILE A 108 2.38 12.67 14.45
CA ILE A 108 2.49 11.37 15.08
C ILE A 108 1.34 11.20 16.10
N ASP A 109 0.54 10.17 15.89
CA ASP A 109 -0.43 9.66 16.86
C ASP A 109 0.25 8.51 17.63
N HIS A 110 0.68 8.78 18.84
CA HIS A 110 1.45 7.82 19.65
C HIS A 110 0.65 6.56 20.00
N GLU A 111 -0.68 6.65 20.17
CA GLU A 111 -1.51 5.48 20.45
C GLU A 111 -1.57 4.55 19.23
N LYS A 112 -1.88 5.11 18.06
CA LYS A 112 -1.91 4.33 16.82
C LYS A 112 -0.55 3.80 16.43
N GLN A 113 0.51 4.60 16.61
CA GLN A 113 1.88 4.15 16.38
C GLN A 113 2.24 2.97 17.29
N GLY A 114 1.85 3.02 18.57
CA GLY A 114 2.07 1.90 19.50
C GLY A 114 1.40 0.61 19.04
N LYS A 115 0.14 0.69 18.57
CA LYS A 115 -0.58 -0.46 17.99
C LYS A 115 0.10 -0.99 16.73
N ALA A 116 0.54 -0.10 15.83
CA ALA A 116 1.25 -0.45 14.61
C ALA A 116 2.59 -1.13 14.90
N VAL A 117 3.34 -0.63 15.87
CA VAL A 117 4.61 -1.23 16.32
C VAL A 117 4.39 -2.63 16.90
N ASN A 118 3.36 -2.83 17.73
CA ASN A 118 3.03 -4.15 18.27
C ASN A 118 2.74 -5.15 17.14
N LEU A 119 1.95 -4.75 16.14
CA LEU A 119 1.67 -5.57 14.97
C LEU A 119 2.96 -5.94 14.22
N LEU A 120 3.86 -4.98 13.97
CA LEU A 120 5.14 -5.26 13.32
C LEU A 120 5.97 -6.28 14.11
N ARG A 121 5.98 -6.20 15.43
CA ARG A 121 6.73 -7.12 16.29
C ARG A 121 6.10 -8.52 16.32
N GLU A 122 4.78 -8.61 16.34
CA GLU A 122 4.05 -9.89 16.31
C GLU A 122 4.25 -10.64 14.99
N HIS A 123 4.33 -9.90 13.88
CA HIS A 123 4.51 -10.46 12.54
C HIS A 123 5.97 -10.70 12.15
N GLN A 124 6.92 -10.44 13.05
CA GLN A 124 8.32 -10.73 12.77
C GLN A 124 8.53 -12.25 12.69
N LEU A 125 9.09 -12.70 11.57
CA LEU A 125 9.39 -14.11 11.35
C LEU A 125 10.50 -14.62 12.32
N PRO A 126 10.59 -15.92 12.56
CA PRO A 126 11.63 -16.50 13.42
C PRO A 126 13.06 -16.18 12.98
N ASP A 127 13.29 -15.96 11.69
CA ASP A 127 14.58 -15.55 11.11
C ASP A 127 14.88 -14.05 11.22
N GLY A 128 13.93 -13.27 11.76
CA GLY A 128 14.04 -11.83 11.99
C GLY A 128 13.53 -10.94 10.87
N GLY A 129 13.11 -11.51 9.74
CA GLY A 129 12.53 -10.76 8.61
C GLY A 129 11.02 -10.58 8.70
N TRP A 130 10.45 -10.02 7.64
CA TRP A 130 9.00 -9.92 7.41
C TRP A 130 8.65 -10.40 6.02
N ASN A 131 7.49 -11.01 5.90
CA ASN A 131 6.91 -11.46 4.63
C ASN A 131 5.85 -10.46 4.13
N ILE A 132 5.38 -10.67 2.89
CA ILE A 132 4.34 -9.88 2.23
C ILE A 132 3.02 -10.64 2.04
N TYR A 133 2.98 -11.91 2.45
CA TYR A 133 1.76 -12.72 2.48
C TYR A 133 1.88 -13.83 3.52
N TYR A 134 0.76 -14.30 4.02
CA TYR A 134 0.71 -15.34 5.05
C TYR A 134 1.44 -16.63 4.63
N GLY A 135 2.34 -17.10 5.49
CA GLY A 135 3.17 -18.27 5.20
C GLY A 135 4.26 -18.06 4.15
N GLY A 136 4.42 -16.84 3.62
CA GLY A 136 5.45 -16.51 2.66
C GLY A 136 6.86 -16.43 3.27
N PRO A 137 7.90 -16.46 2.40
CA PRO A 137 9.28 -16.25 2.85
C PRO A 137 9.50 -14.78 3.23
N ARG A 138 10.60 -14.53 3.95
CA ARG A 138 11.06 -13.17 4.22
C ARG A 138 11.31 -12.39 2.92
N GLU A 139 10.95 -11.12 2.91
CA GLU A 139 11.13 -10.19 1.79
C GLU A 139 11.93 -8.97 2.23
N ILE A 140 12.92 -8.57 1.41
CA ILE A 140 13.90 -7.55 1.77
C ILE A 140 13.27 -6.17 1.98
N SER A 141 12.33 -5.76 1.11
CA SER A 141 11.72 -4.44 1.18
C SER A 141 10.76 -4.32 2.36
N ALA A 142 9.99 -5.36 2.65
CA ALA A 142 9.14 -5.43 3.83
C ALA A 142 9.99 -5.37 5.12
N SER A 143 11.10 -6.12 5.15
CA SER A 143 12.01 -6.16 6.30
C SER A 143 12.69 -4.82 6.55
N VAL A 144 13.17 -4.14 5.50
CA VAL A 144 13.79 -2.82 5.64
C VAL A 144 12.77 -1.77 6.05
N LYS A 145 11.56 -1.77 5.49
CA LYS A 145 10.48 -0.86 5.89
C LYS A 145 10.10 -1.03 7.35
N ALA A 146 9.90 -2.29 7.80
CA ALA A 146 9.55 -2.59 9.18
C ALA A 146 10.67 -2.16 10.13
N TYR A 147 11.92 -2.48 9.81
CA TYR A 147 13.09 -2.05 10.60
C TYR A 147 13.14 -0.53 10.72
N PHE A 148 12.97 0.20 9.62
CA PHE A 148 13.00 1.65 9.61
C PHE A 148 11.84 2.26 10.41
N ALA A 149 10.63 1.74 10.26
CA ALA A 149 9.47 2.17 11.03
C ALA A 149 9.69 1.99 12.55
N LEU A 150 10.29 0.88 12.95
CA LEU A 150 10.64 0.62 14.34
C LEU A 150 11.72 1.59 14.85
N LYS A 151 12.72 1.92 14.04
CA LYS A 151 13.74 2.95 14.36
C LYS A 151 13.10 4.33 14.52
N LEU A 152 12.18 4.72 13.65
CA LEU A 152 11.42 5.96 13.75
C LEU A 152 10.56 6.01 15.02
N ALA A 153 10.02 4.88 15.44
CA ALA A 153 9.27 4.74 16.69
C ALA A 153 10.14 4.76 17.96
N GLY A 154 11.48 4.83 17.80
CA GLY A 154 12.42 5.00 18.91
C GLY A 154 13.10 3.72 19.40
N TYR A 155 12.95 2.59 18.73
CA TYR A 155 13.63 1.34 19.10
C TYR A 155 15.12 1.37 18.77
N SER A 156 15.94 0.89 19.72
CA SER A 156 17.39 0.78 19.52
C SER A 156 17.74 -0.38 18.60
N ALA A 157 18.80 -0.21 17.79
CA ALA A 157 19.39 -1.29 17.01
C ALA A 157 19.93 -2.44 17.88
N ASP A 158 20.18 -2.19 19.17
CA ASP A 158 20.75 -3.16 20.11
C ASP A 158 19.71 -4.11 20.71
N GLU A 159 18.44 -3.84 20.50
CA GLU A 159 17.37 -4.73 20.97
C GLU A 159 17.42 -6.08 20.25
N PRO A 160 17.16 -7.19 20.96
CA PRO A 160 17.35 -8.55 20.40
C PRO A 160 16.59 -8.78 19.09
N PHE A 161 15.35 -8.31 18.98
CA PHE A 161 14.54 -8.45 17.76
C PHE A 161 15.03 -7.56 16.62
N MET A 162 15.58 -6.36 16.94
CA MET A 162 16.19 -5.47 15.95
C MET A 162 17.52 -6.04 15.44
N GLN A 163 18.32 -6.66 16.31
CA GLN A 163 19.55 -7.35 15.88
C GLN A 163 19.25 -8.53 14.95
N LYS A 164 18.19 -9.31 15.24
CA LYS A 164 17.74 -10.36 14.32
C LYS A 164 17.33 -9.80 12.96
N ALA A 165 16.54 -8.72 12.96
CA ALA A 165 16.11 -8.04 11.75
C ALA A 165 17.30 -7.51 10.94
N LYS A 166 18.24 -6.83 11.59
CA LYS A 166 19.48 -6.34 10.97
C LYS A 166 20.24 -7.49 10.29
N LYS A 167 20.49 -8.59 11.01
CA LYS A 167 21.17 -9.75 10.45
C LYS A 167 20.45 -10.28 9.23
N CYS A 168 19.13 -10.48 9.34
CA CYS A 168 18.29 -10.96 8.26
C CYS A 168 18.38 -10.06 7.01
N ILE A 169 18.32 -8.73 7.18
CA ILE A 169 18.42 -7.75 6.09
C ILE A 169 19.81 -7.81 5.42
N LEU A 170 20.88 -7.90 6.21
CA LEU A 170 22.23 -8.00 5.67
C LEU A 170 22.44 -9.32 4.90
N ASP A 171 21.91 -10.44 5.40
CA ASP A 171 21.94 -11.73 4.73
C ASP A 171 21.20 -11.72 3.38
N MET A 172 20.19 -10.87 3.23
CA MET A 172 19.45 -10.66 1.97
C MET A 172 20.12 -9.66 1.01
N GLY A 173 21.25 -9.06 1.39
CA GLY A 173 22.02 -8.13 0.55
C GLY A 173 21.90 -6.67 0.93
N GLY A 174 21.37 -6.36 2.12
CA GLY A 174 21.31 -5.03 2.69
C GLY A 174 20.33 -4.08 2.02
N ILE A 175 20.33 -2.82 2.50
CA ILE A 175 19.37 -1.78 2.12
C ILE A 175 19.29 -1.53 0.61
N MET A 176 20.40 -1.67 -0.12
CA MET A 176 20.46 -1.38 -1.55
C MET A 176 19.77 -2.42 -2.44
N LYS A 177 19.42 -3.59 -1.90
CA LYS A 177 18.64 -4.64 -2.60
C LYS A 177 17.13 -4.43 -2.56
N THR A 178 16.67 -3.41 -1.83
CA THR A 178 15.25 -3.08 -1.79
C THR A 178 14.71 -2.62 -3.14
N ASN A 179 13.40 -2.74 -3.33
CA ASN A 179 12.71 -2.28 -4.54
C ASN A 179 12.72 -0.74 -4.66
N CYS A 180 12.34 -0.23 -5.84
CA CYS A 180 12.36 1.20 -6.12
C CYS A 180 11.43 2.01 -5.19
N PHE A 181 10.27 1.49 -4.82
CA PHE A 181 9.34 2.19 -3.93
C PHE A 181 9.93 2.37 -2.53
N THR A 182 10.54 1.32 -1.98
CA THR A 182 11.22 1.40 -0.69
C THR A 182 12.37 2.42 -0.74
N LYS A 183 13.16 2.44 -1.83
CA LYS A 183 14.22 3.44 -2.01
C LYS A 183 13.68 4.88 -2.05
N ILE A 184 12.52 5.11 -2.68
CA ILE A 184 11.87 6.43 -2.68
C ILE A 184 11.55 6.87 -1.24
N TYR A 185 10.89 6.01 -0.46
CA TYR A 185 10.60 6.32 0.94
C TYR A 185 11.89 6.61 1.74
N LEU A 186 12.90 5.78 1.60
CA LEU A 186 14.17 5.98 2.28
C LEU A 186 14.89 7.27 1.85
N ALA A 187 14.80 7.65 0.58
CA ALA A 187 15.35 8.90 0.06
C ALA A 187 14.60 10.13 0.61
N MET A 188 13.28 10.04 0.81
CA MET A 188 12.50 11.10 1.46
C MET A 188 12.94 11.38 2.90
N PHE A 189 13.54 10.40 3.57
CA PHE A 189 14.10 10.53 4.92
C PHE A 189 15.64 10.65 4.92
N GLY A 190 16.26 10.83 3.77
CA GLY A 190 17.70 10.98 3.63
C GLY A 190 18.52 9.73 3.92
N GLN A 191 17.89 8.56 4.04
CA GLN A 191 18.59 7.30 4.34
C GLN A 191 19.25 6.67 3.10
N VAL A 192 18.77 7.00 1.92
CA VAL A 192 19.33 6.61 0.62
C VAL A 192 19.45 7.86 -0.23
N ASP A 193 20.44 7.93 -1.10
CA ASP A 193 20.58 9.03 -2.03
C ASP A 193 19.51 8.96 -3.13
N TRP A 194 18.99 10.12 -3.56
CA TRP A 194 18.03 10.20 -4.65
C TRP A 194 18.58 9.70 -5.98
N GLN A 195 19.92 9.68 -6.14
CA GLN A 195 20.56 9.12 -7.34
C GLN A 195 20.38 7.60 -7.45
N ALA A 196 20.14 6.90 -6.33
CA ALA A 196 19.87 5.46 -6.31
C ALA A 196 18.40 5.12 -6.60
N VAL A 197 17.56 6.14 -6.79
CA VAL A 197 16.13 5.99 -7.14
C VAL A 197 15.98 6.08 -8.65
N PRO A 198 15.28 5.11 -9.30
CA PRO A 198 15.00 5.18 -10.72
C PRO A 198 14.26 6.48 -11.10
N ALA A 199 14.71 7.14 -12.15
CA ALA A 199 14.09 8.37 -12.63
C ALA A 199 12.72 8.09 -13.26
N VAL A 200 11.73 8.90 -12.87
CA VAL A 200 10.44 9.00 -13.57
C VAL A 200 10.31 10.45 -14.01
N PRO A 201 10.66 10.76 -15.28
CA PRO A 201 10.69 12.15 -15.75
C PRO A 201 9.31 12.80 -15.67
N ALA A 202 9.21 13.99 -15.07
CA ALA A 202 7.96 14.75 -15.01
C ALA A 202 7.50 15.18 -16.40
N GLU A 203 8.42 15.27 -17.35
CA GLU A 203 8.21 15.63 -18.75
C GLU A 203 7.33 14.62 -19.50
N MET A 204 7.13 13.41 -18.95
CA MET A 204 6.21 12.42 -19.53
C MET A 204 4.78 12.96 -19.71
N ILE A 205 4.39 13.96 -18.92
CA ILE A 205 3.07 14.60 -19.04
C ILE A 205 2.91 15.37 -20.38
N LEU A 206 4.02 15.76 -21.02
CA LEU A 206 4.03 16.53 -22.25
C LEU A 206 3.89 15.65 -23.51
N PHE A 207 4.01 14.34 -23.39
CA PHE A 207 3.85 13.45 -24.53
C PHE A 207 2.38 13.40 -24.99
N PRO A 208 2.14 13.56 -26.30
CA PRO A 208 0.79 13.56 -26.85
C PRO A 208 0.14 12.17 -26.72
N PRO A 209 -1.21 12.11 -26.73
CA PRO A 209 -1.93 10.84 -26.86
C PRO A 209 -1.46 10.09 -28.11
N GLY A 210 -1.34 8.77 -28.02
CA GLY A 210 -0.83 7.92 -29.09
C GLY A 210 0.69 7.75 -29.11
N PHE A 211 1.45 8.49 -28.32
CA PHE A 211 2.86 8.22 -28.14
C PHE A 211 3.07 7.04 -27.19
N TYR A 212 3.97 6.12 -27.52
CA TYR A 212 4.14 4.85 -26.82
C TYR A 212 4.33 4.98 -25.29
N PHE A 213 5.03 6.01 -24.83
CA PHE A 213 5.26 6.31 -23.41
C PHE A 213 4.33 7.39 -22.84
N SER A 214 3.25 7.72 -23.54
CA SER A 214 2.31 8.71 -23.04
C SER A 214 1.59 8.22 -21.79
N ILE A 215 1.42 9.09 -20.81
CA ILE A 215 0.60 8.80 -19.62
C ILE A 215 -0.86 8.51 -19.97
N TYR A 216 -1.33 8.99 -21.13
CA TYR A 216 -2.70 8.76 -21.61
C TYR A 216 -2.92 7.33 -22.12
N GLU A 217 -1.84 6.64 -22.50
CA GLU A 217 -1.87 5.22 -22.91
C GLU A 217 -1.73 4.27 -21.72
N MET A 218 -1.44 4.78 -20.52
CA MET A 218 -1.36 3.99 -19.31
C MET A 218 -2.75 3.76 -18.69
N SER A 219 -2.90 2.65 -17.98
CA SER A 219 -4.10 2.39 -17.19
C SER A 219 -4.33 3.50 -16.16
N TYR A 220 -5.58 3.67 -15.74
CA TYR A 220 -5.93 4.64 -14.69
C TYR A 220 -5.10 4.42 -13.42
N TRP A 221 -4.96 3.18 -12.99
CA TRP A 221 -4.15 2.80 -11.82
C TRP A 221 -2.70 3.23 -11.96
N SER A 222 -2.07 2.93 -13.09
CA SER A 222 -0.68 3.32 -13.35
C SER A 222 -0.49 4.84 -13.33
N ARG A 223 -1.43 5.60 -13.88
CA ARG A 223 -1.39 7.08 -13.83
C ARG A 223 -1.49 7.62 -12.42
N CYS A 224 -2.33 7.03 -11.57
CA CYS A 224 -2.46 7.42 -10.17
C CYS A 224 -1.16 7.22 -9.37
N ILE A 225 -0.27 6.35 -9.82
CA ILE A 225 1.04 6.10 -9.20
C ILE A 225 2.13 6.95 -9.87
N VAL A 226 2.25 6.88 -11.18
CA VAL A 226 3.34 7.50 -11.95
C VAL A 226 3.36 9.02 -11.82
N VAL A 227 2.20 9.68 -11.89
CA VAL A 227 2.12 11.14 -11.83
C VAL A 227 2.57 11.70 -10.47
N PRO A 228 2.09 11.23 -9.32
CA PRO A 228 2.61 11.70 -8.02
C PRO A 228 4.10 11.36 -7.82
N LEU A 229 4.54 10.19 -8.29
CA LEU A 229 5.94 9.79 -8.16
C LEU A 229 6.86 10.68 -8.98
N SER A 230 6.50 11.05 -10.20
CA SER A 230 7.30 11.96 -11.03
C SER A 230 7.50 13.32 -10.34
N ILE A 231 6.44 13.84 -9.70
CA ILE A 231 6.51 15.08 -8.93
C ILE A 231 7.43 14.92 -7.69
N ALA A 232 7.30 13.80 -6.98
CA ALA A 232 8.12 13.54 -5.79
C ALA A 232 9.61 13.39 -6.15
N ILE A 233 9.91 12.71 -7.26
CA ILE A 233 11.29 12.51 -7.74
C ILE A 233 11.89 13.83 -8.24
N ASP A 234 11.10 14.70 -8.91
CA ASP A 234 11.55 16.03 -9.32
C ASP A 234 11.83 16.94 -8.12
N LYS A 235 10.93 16.95 -7.15
CA LYS A 235 11.03 17.82 -5.97
C LYS A 235 11.97 17.31 -4.88
N LYS A 236 12.30 16.02 -4.90
CA LYS A 236 13.21 15.38 -3.93
C LYS A 236 12.92 15.81 -2.49
N PRO A 237 11.67 15.68 -2.00
CA PRO A 237 11.33 16.10 -0.66
C PRO A 237 12.21 15.36 0.35
N HIS A 238 12.70 16.08 1.36
CA HIS A 238 13.59 15.52 2.36
C HIS A 238 13.20 16.02 3.75
N ILE A 239 13.05 15.07 4.68
CA ILE A 239 12.88 15.35 6.10
C ILE A 239 14.02 14.66 6.85
N PRO A 240 14.91 15.43 7.51
CA PRO A 240 15.99 14.86 8.28
C PRO A 240 15.45 14.18 9.55
N VAL A 241 15.72 12.89 9.70
CA VAL A 241 15.47 12.09 10.91
C VAL A 241 16.75 11.58 11.54
N GLY A 242 17.89 12.11 11.08
CA GLY A 242 19.24 11.63 11.37
C GLY A 242 19.79 10.91 10.13
N ASP A 243 20.88 11.45 9.57
CA ASP A 243 21.41 11.01 8.27
C ASP A 243 21.94 9.56 8.26
N ASP A 244 22.18 9.01 9.43
CA ASP A 244 22.79 7.68 9.62
C ASP A 244 21.91 6.68 10.37
N LEU A 245 20.59 6.90 10.38
CA LEU A 245 19.68 6.06 11.16
C LEU A 245 19.70 4.59 10.72
N LEU A 246 19.99 4.33 9.46
CA LEU A 246 20.06 3.00 8.85
C LEU A 246 21.45 2.63 8.33
N LYS A 247 22.50 3.30 8.76
CA LYS A 247 23.88 3.02 8.29
C LYS A 247 24.30 1.57 8.49
N GLU A 248 23.81 0.94 9.54
CA GLU A 248 24.10 -0.46 9.87
C GLU A 248 23.50 -1.48 8.90
N LEU A 249 22.62 -1.07 7.99
CA LEU A 249 22.03 -1.92 6.95
C LEU A 249 22.77 -1.87 5.61
N TYR A 250 23.84 -1.07 5.51
CA TYR A 250 24.68 -1.01 4.33
C TYR A 250 25.78 -2.09 4.40
N LEU A 251 25.94 -2.86 3.32
CA LEU A 251 27.06 -3.80 3.16
C LEU A 251 28.35 -3.09 2.75
N VAL A 252 28.23 -1.98 2.05
CA VAL A 252 29.32 -1.12 1.62
C VAL A 252 29.07 0.27 2.20
N PRO A 253 30.08 0.99 2.70
CA PRO A 253 29.89 2.34 3.19
C PRO A 253 29.14 3.23 2.20
N ARG A 254 28.23 4.07 2.71
CA ARG A 254 27.29 4.87 1.90
C ARG A 254 28.00 5.79 0.89
N ASP A 255 29.20 6.28 1.24
CA ASP A 255 30.05 7.11 0.39
C ASP A 255 30.67 6.38 -0.81
N LYS A 256 30.54 5.04 -0.85
CA LYS A 256 31.03 4.17 -1.93
C LYS A 256 29.91 3.50 -2.73
N VAL A 257 28.67 3.87 -2.49
CA VAL A 257 27.48 3.45 -3.22
C VAL A 257 27.10 4.54 -4.23
#